data_042e01ca853f32cb32d655defc15a196
#
_entry.id   042e01ca853f32cb32d655defc15a196
#
_cell.length_a   1.000
_cell.length_b   1.000
_cell.length_c   1.000
_cell.angle_alpha   90.00
_cell.angle_beta   90.00
_cell.angle_gamma   90.00
#
_symmetry.space_group_name_H-M   'P 1'
#
loop_
_entity.id
_entity.type
_entity.pdbx_description
1 polymer ?
#
loop_
_entity_poly.entity_id
_entity_poly.type
_entity_poly.pdbx_seq_one_letter_code
_entity_poly.pdbx_strand_id
1 'polypeptide(L)'
;GSVGGSLVAYLLGIHQADPIKYDLIFARFQNKEKTAYPDIDLDFSPSGRELVQNYLRQKYGNDRVAHVSNVMTITPKVYARDIARTCEFGNSREDAVKIGTDIADSLPKDATNIASSLEKNPIFSEYAKRYPELKNYSDINGKYRAWATHAGGIVISQRPLTGLVPIRKDKDGVWALEYDKERAEENGLIKMDILGLSTLDIIDRIFGSTQI
;
A
#
# COMPACT_ATOMS: atom_id res chain seq x y z
N GLY A 1 10.93 14.08 2.84
CA GLY A 1 11.10 13.58 1.49
C GLY A 1 11.68 14.59 0.51
N SER A 2 11.55 14.33 -0.80
CA SER A 2 12.13 15.20 -1.83
C SER A 2 11.48 16.59 -1.91
N VAL A 3 10.23 16.73 -1.48
CA VAL A 3 9.49 18.01 -1.44
C VAL A 3 10.18 19.06 -0.56
N GLY A 4 11.00 18.65 0.41
CA GLY A 4 11.78 19.56 1.25
C GLY A 4 12.67 20.53 0.46
N GLY A 5 13.05 20.21 -0.79
CA GLY A 5 13.78 21.11 -1.67
C GLY A 5 12.93 22.22 -2.34
N SER A 6 11.61 22.22 -2.12
CA SER A 6 10.71 23.18 -2.75
C SER A 6 10.49 24.42 -1.87
N LEU A 7 10.99 25.58 -2.31
CA LEU A 7 10.73 26.85 -1.64
C LEU A 7 9.24 27.20 -1.64
N VAL A 8 8.53 26.89 -2.74
CA VAL A 8 7.08 27.12 -2.83
C VAL A 8 6.32 26.30 -1.79
N ALA A 9 6.66 25.01 -1.63
CA ALA A 9 6.03 24.16 -0.62
C ALA A 9 6.33 24.67 0.81
N TYR A 10 7.53 25.17 1.07
CA TYR A 10 7.88 25.83 2.33
C TYR A 10 7.04 27.07 2.60
N LEU A 11 6.92 27.95 1.63
CA LEU A 11 6.13 29.19 1.76
C LEU A 11 4.63 28.92 1.92
N LEU A 12 4.14 27.81 1.38
CA LEU A 12 2.75 27.35 1.55
C LEU A 12 2.53 26.62 2.88
N GLY A 13 3.57 26.42 3.70
CA GLY A 13 3.48 25.69 4.97
C GLY A 13 3.34 24.17 4.84
N ILE A 14 3.58 23.62 3.65
CA ILE A 14 3.51 22.16 3.41
C ILE A 14 4.61 21.42 4.18
N HIS A 15 5.76 22.06 4.34
CA HIS A 15 6.85 21.59 5.22
C HIS A 15 7.53 22.77 5.92
N GLN A 16 8.28 22.47 6.99
CA GLN A 16 8.91 23.48 7.84
C GLN A 16 10.44 23.62 7.64
N ALA A 17 11.03 22.82 6.77
CA ALA A 17 12.45 22.89 6.47
C ALA A 17 12.72 23.99 5.43
N ASP A 18 13.42 25.06 5.82
CA ASP A 18 13.81 26.12 4.90
C ASP A 18 14.84 25.60 3.88
N PRO A 19 14.47 25.46 2.59
CA PRO A 19 15.36 24.87 1.59
C PRO A 19 16.60 25.74 1.28
N ILE A 20 16.53 27.05 1.51
CA ILE A 20 17.67 27.96 1.30
C ILE A 20 18.63 27.83 2.46
N LYS A 21 18.13 27.86 3.69
CA LYS A 21 18.94 27.74 4.90
C LYS A 21 19.71 26.40 4.97
N TYR A 22 19.09 25.32 4.51
CA TYR A 22 19.68 23.98 4.58
C TYR A 22 20.27 23.51 3.24
N ASP A 23 20.38 24.39 2.25
CA ASP A 23 20.91 24.09 0.90
C ASP A 23 20.31 22.82 0.27
N LEU A 24 18.97 22.74 0.31
CA LEU A 24 18.24 21.58 -0.20
C LEU A 24 18.05 21.66 -1.72
N ILE A 25 18.27 20.52 -2.39
CA ILE A 25 18.30 20.47 -3.85
C ILE A 25 16.90 20.29 -4.43
N PHE A 26 16.35 21.34 -5.06
CA PHE A 26 15.04 21.30 -5.75
C PHE A 26 14.98 20.24 -6.86
N ALA A 27 16.07 20.01 -7.60
CA ALA A 27 16.10 19.06 -8.69
C ALA A 27 15.81 17.61 -8.28
N ARG A 28 15.95 17.27 -6.99
CA ARG A 28 15.51 15.97 -6.44
C ARG A 28 13.98 15.84 -6.39
N PHE A 29 13.29 16.94 -6.16
CA PHE A 29 11.82 16.98 -6.12
C PHE A 29 11.26 17.03 -7.53
N GLN A 30 11.68 18.02 -8.34
CA GLN A 30 11.21 18.19 -9.71
C GLN A 30 12.32 18.77 -10.60
N ASN A 31 12.42 18.27 -11.84
CA ASN A 31 13.33 18.79 -12.86
C ASN A 31 12.70 18.65 -14.25
N LYS A 32 13.36 19.21 -15.28
CA LYS A 32 12.85 19.21 -16.66
C LYS A 32 12.73 17.82 -17.30
N GLU A 33 13.45 16.83 -16.78
CA GLU A 33 13.46 15.46 -17.30
C GLU A 33 12.38 14.58 -16.65
N LYS A 34 11.89 14.97 -15.46
CA LYS A 34 10.81 14.27 -14.79
C LYS A 34 9.46 14.64 -15.40
N THR A 35 8.87 13.72 -16.13
CA THR A 35 7.54 13.86 -16.72
C THR A 35 6.41 13.43 -15.77
N ALA A 36 6.72 12.62 -14.75
CA ALA A 36 5.77 12.20 -13.74
C ALA A 36 5.41 13.33 -12.78
N TYR A 37 4.18 13.31 -12.29
CA TYR A 37 3.76 14.21 -11.21
C TYR A 37 4.61 14.00 -9.96
N PRO A 38 4.90 15.07 -9.19
CA PRO A 38 5.63 14.94 -7.94
C PRO A 38 4.81 14.12 -6.94
N ASP A 39 5.47 13.19 -6.25
CA ASP A 39 4.89 12.40 -5.16
C ASP A 39 5.14 13.15 -3.84
N ILE A 40 4.07 13.46 -3.13
CA ILE A 40 4.12 14.17 -1.85
C ILE A 40 3.41 13.31 -0.81
N ASP A 41 4.20 12.74 0.10
CA ASP A 41 3.69 12.04 1.26
C ASP A 41 3.36 13.08 2.35
N LEU A 42 2.12 13.05 2.84
CA LEU A 42 1.64 13.90 3.91
C LEU A 42 1.48 13.07 5.18
N ASP A 43 2.27 13.41 6.20
CA ASP A 43 2.28 12.71 7.47
C ASP A 43 1.32 13.35 8.47
N PHE A 44 0.39 12.55 8.98
CA PHE A 44 -0.57 12.94 10.01
C PHE A 44 -0.53 11.94 11.17
N SER A 45 -1.09 12.32 12.33
CA SER A 45 -1.46 11.32 13.33
C SER A 45 -2.57 10.42 12.77
N PRO A 46 -2.72 9.17 13.20
CA PRO A 46 -3.79 8.27 12.75
C PRO A 46 -5.19 8.88 12.88
N SER A 47 -5.47 9.57 13.97
CA SER A 47 -6.72 10.33 14.19
C SER A 47 -6.85 11.52 13.25
N GLY A 48 -5.78 12.29 13.06
CA GLY A 48 -5.70 13.42 12.14
C GLY A 48 -5.92 13.01 10.68
N ARG A 49 -5.40 11.86 10.28
CA ARG A 49 -5.61 11.30 8.94
C ARG A 49 -7.10 11.14 8.61
N GLU A 50 -7.87 10.60 9.53
CA GLU A 50 -9.32 10.40 9.32
C GLU A 50 -10.05 11.75 9.17
N LEU A 51 -9.70 12.73 9.99
CA LEU A 51 -10.25 14.07 9.90
C LEU A 51 -9.95 14.73 8.56
N VAL A 52 -8.71 14.62 8.07
CA VAL A 52 -8.32 15.15 6.76
C VAL A 52 -9.07 14.46 5.62
N GLN A 53 -9.21 13.15 5.66
CA GLN A 53 -9.98 12.40 4.66
C GLN A 53 -11.45 12.83 4.63
N ASN A 54 -12.06 13.03 5.78
CA ASN A 54 -13.42 13.54 5.88
C ASN A 54 -13.54 14.98 5.35
N TYR A 55 -12.59 15.84 5.69
CA TYR A 55 -12.52 17.20 5.13
C TYR A 55 -12.43 17.20 3.59
N LEU A 56 -11.59 16.33 3.01
CA LEU A 56 -11.48 16.23 1.56
C LEU A 56 -12.80 15.82 0.90
N ARG A 57 -13.52 14.86 1.49
CA ARG A 57 -14.85 14.45 1.00
C ARG A 57 -15.88 15.57 1.11
N GLN A 58 -15.87 16.33 2.20
CA GLN A 58 -16.76 17.48 2.37
C GLN A 58 -16.44 18.60 1.39
N LYS A 59 -15.15 18.88 1.16
CA LYS A 59 -14.70 19.97 0.30
C LYS A 59 -14.91 19.70 -1.20
N TYR A 60 -14.60 18.50 -1.65
CA TYR A 60 -14.59 18.15 -3.08
C TYR A 60 -15.81 17.32 -3.51
N GLY A 61 -16.54 16.75 -2.58
CA GLY A 61 -17.68 15.86 -2.81
C GLY A 61 -17.33 14.38 -2.68
N ASN A 62 -18.24 13.62 -2.09
CA ASN A 62 -18.06 12.16 -1.90
C ASN A 62 -17.93 11.38 -3.20
N ASP A 63 -18.48 11.90 -4.29
CA ASP A 63 -18.44 11.30 -5.63
C ASP A 63 -17.13 11.57 -6.38
N ARG A 64 -16.26 12.41 -5.82
CA ARG A 64 -14.99 12.85 -6.43
C ARG A 64 -13.76 12.44 -5.65
N VAL A 65 -13.93 11.86 -4.47
CA VAL A 65 -12.85 11.43 -3.60
C VAL A 65 -12.98 9.93 -3.36
N ALA A 66 -11.93 9.18 -3.67
CA ALA A 66 -11.89 7.74 -3.45
C ALA A 66 -10.52 7.27 -3.00
N HIS A 67 -10.47 6.16 -2.27
CA HIS A 67 -9.23 5.46 -1.99
C HIS A 67 -8.72 4.74 -3.23
N VAL A 68 -7.40 4.64 -3.35
CA VAL A 68 -6.75 3.75 -4.32
C VAL A 68 -6.79 2.32 -3.79
N SER A 69 -6.91 1.34 -4.65
CA SER A 69 -6.79 -0.07 -4.28
C SER A 69 -5.38 -0.60 -4.50
N ASN A 70 -5.01 -1.55 -3.64
CA ASN A 70 -3.83 -2.38 -3.85
C ASN A 70 -4.28 -3.75 -4.35
N VAL A 71 -3.65 -4.21 -5.41
CA VAL A 71 -3.81 -5.56 -5.92
C VAL A 71 -2.84 -6.47 -5.20
N MET A 72 -3.37 -7.42 -4.44
CA MET A 72 -2.57 -8.43 -3.78
C MET A 72 -2.38 -9.62 -4.70
N THR A 73 -1.13 -9.99 -4.96
CA THR A 73 -0.78 -11.17 -5.73
C THR A 73 -0.33 -12.32 -4.82
N ILE A 74 -0.40 -13.53 -5.35
CA ILE A 74 0.08 -14.73 -4.65
C ILE A 74 1.60 -14.77 -4.78
N THR A 75 2.28 -14.42 -3.67
CA THR A 75 3.74 -14.58 -3.51
C THR A 75 4.05 -15.95 -2.89
N PRO A 76 5.29 -16.47 -2.95
CA PRO A 76 5.64 -17.76 -2.35
C PRO A 76 5.26 -17.89 -0.88
N LYS A 77 5.42 -16.85 -0.08
CA LYS A 77 5.02 -16.86 1.35
C LYS A 77 3.51 -16.88 1.56
N VAL A 78 2.78 -16.13 0.74
CA VAL A 78 1.31 -16.16 0.76
C VAL A 78 0.81 -17.51 0.30
N TYR A 79 1.38 -18.03 -0.78
CA TYR A 79 1.08 -19.35 -1.30
C TYR A 79 1.22 -20.44 -0.25
N ALA A 80 2.36 -20.51 0.43
CA ALA A 80 2.62 -21.52 1.45
C ALA A 80 1.54 -21.53 2.55
N ARG A 81 1.13 -20.35 3.01
CA ARG A 81 0.08 -20.24 4.04
C ARG A 81 -1.31 -20.58 3.52
N ASP A 82 -1.62 -20.17 2.29
CA ASP A 82 -2.95 -20.39 1.71
C ASP A 82 -3.14 -21.87 1.33
N ILE A 83 -2.14 -22.50 0.69
CA ILE A 83 -2.23 -23.91 0.28
C ILE A 83 -2.31 -24.84 1.50
N ALA A 84 -1.53 -24.56 2.54
CA ALA A 84 -1.57 -25.35 3.77
C ALA A 84 -2.96 -25.34 4.41
N ARG A 85 -3.62 -24.20 4.42
CA ARG A 85 -4.99 -24.07 4.95
C ARG A 85 -6.05 -24.71 4.05
N THR A 86 -5.89 -24.55 2.72
CA THR A 86 -6.87 -25.04 1.75
C THR A 86 -6.82 -26.54 1.58
N CYS A 87 -5.62 -27.11 1.62
CA CYS A 87 -5.40 -28.55 1.51
C CYS A 87 -5.28 -29.25 2.89
N GLU A 88 -5.60 -28.54 3.97
CA GLU A 88 -5.71 -29.06 5.34
C GLU A 88 -4.46 -29.85 5.78
N PHE A 89 -3.28 -29.22 5.66
CA PHE A 89 -2.01 -29.82 6.07
C PHE A 89 -2.02 -30.12 7.56
N GLY A 90 -1.60 -31.34 7.94
CA GLY A 90 -1.64 -31.80 9.33
C GLY A 90 -2.95 -32.48 9.71
N ASN A 91 -3.32 -32.43 10.98
CA ASN A 91 -4.48 -33.16 11.54
C ASN A 91 -5.59 -32.19 12.01
N SER A 92 -5.30 -30.89 12.00
CA SER A 92 -6.24 -29.84 12.43
C SER A 92 -6.04 -28.55 11.66
N ARG A 93 -7.00 -27.63 11.76
CA ARG A 93 -6.87 -26.29 11.19
C ARG A 93 -5.70 -25.50 11.81
N GLU A 94 -5.43 -25.73 13.08
CA GLU A 94 -4.30 -25.10 13.79
C GLU A 94 -2.97 -25.63 13.27
N ASP A 95 -2.87 -26.96 13.04
CA ASP A 95 -1.70 -27.56 12.40
C ASP A 95 -1.45 -26.97 11.01
N ALA A 96 -2.49 -26.83 10.19
CA ALA A 96 -2.39 -26.28 8.85
C ALA A 96 -1.87 -24.83 8.87
N VAL A 97 -2.33 -24.02 9.81
CA VAL A 97 -1.84 -22.63 9.98
C VAL A 97 -0.37 -22.61 10.41
N LYS A 98 0.00 -23.47 11.36
CA LYS A 98 1.38 -23.57 11.84
C LYS A 98 2.31 -24.05 10.74
N ILE A 99 1.98 -25.17 10.08
CA ILE A 99 2.77 -25.72 8.97
C ILE A 99 2.93 -24.69 7.85
N GLY A 100 1.86 -24.02 7.44
CA GLY A 100 1.91 -22.97 6.42
C GLY A 100 2.78 -21.78 6.82
N THR A 101 2.82 -21.44 8.10
CA THR A 101 3.69 -20.39 8.64
C THR A 101 5.15 -20.84 8.66
N ASP A 102 5.44 -22.04 9.14
CA ASP A 102 6.79 -22.60 9.18
C ASP A 102 7.39 -22.68 7.77
N ILE A 103 6.61 -23.13 6.78
CA ILE A 103 7.01 -23.13 5.37
C ILE A 103 7.29 -21.71 4.88
N ALA A 104 6.38 -20.77 5.13
CA ALA A 104 6.54 -19.38 4.68
C ALA A 104 7.76 -18.71 5.32
N ASP A 105 8.06 -18.99 6.58
CA ASP A 105 9.20 -18.41 7.28
C ASP A 105 10.54 -19.03 6.87
N SER A 106 10.54 -20.25 6.33
CA SER A 106 11.72 -20.86 5.69
C SER A 106 12.12 -20.17 4.39
N LEU A 107 11.21 -19.46 3.74
CA LEU A 107 11.46 -18.79 2.47
C LEU A 107 12.16 -17.43 2.68
N PRO A 108 13.10 -17.04 1.79
CA PRO A 108 13.70 -15.71 1.80
C PRO A 108 12.66 -14.61 1.72
N LYS A 109 13.00 -13.41 2.23
CA LYS A 109 12.08 -12.25 2.17
C LYS A 109 11.81 -11.79 0.74
N ASP A 110 12.77 -11.97 -0.14
CA ASP A 110 12.78 -11.60 -1.56
C ASP A 110 12.34 -12.74 -2.49
N ALA A 111 11.81 -13.83 -1.96
CA ALA A 111 11.26 -14.92 -2.78
C ALA A 111 10.10 -14.41 -3.64
N THR A 112 10.27 -14.43 -4.96
CA THR A 112 9.30 -13.92 -5.94
C THR A 112 8.60 -15.00 -6.75
N ASN A 113 9.19 -16.20 -6.80
CA ASN A 113 8.68 -17.31 -7.60
C ASN A 113 8.67 -18.62 -6.83
N ILE A 114 7.53 -19.33 -6.87
CA ILE A 114 7.32 -20.60 -6.15
C ILE A 114 8.21 -21.71 -6.72
N ALA A 115 8.26 -21.85 -8.05
CA ALA A 115 9.04 -22.91 -8.68
C ALA A 115 10.54 -22.77 -8.37
N SER A 116 11.09 -21.55 -8.51
CA SER A 116 12.49 -21.29 -8.15
C SER A 116 12.76 -21.47 -6.65
N SER A 117 11.76 -21.21 -5.79
CA SER A 117 11.87 -21.46 -4.35
C SER A 117 11.91 -22.95 -4.02
N LEU A 118 11.16 -23.79 -4.74
CA LEU A 118 11.21 -25.24 -4.63
C LEU A 118 12.59 -25.80 -4.98
N GLU A 119 13.25 -25.23 -6.00
CA GLU A 119 14.58 -25.69 -6.44
C GLU A 119 15.70 -25.25 -5.48
N LYS A 120 15.62 -24.02 -4.97
CA LYS A 120 16.71 -23.38 -4.24
C LYS A 120 16.65 -23.52 -2.73
N ASN A 121 15.46 -23.82 -2.15
CA ASN A 121 15.27 -23.92 -0.72
C ASN A 121 15.10 -25.38 -0.31
N PRO A 122 16.10 -26.02 0.36
CA PRO A 122 16.01 -27.41 0.78
C PRO A 122 14.87 -27.71 1.74
N ILE A 123 14.57 -26.78 2.66
CA ILE A 123 13.49 -26.91 3.64
C ILE A 123 12.14 -26.91 2.91
N PHE A 124 11.95 -25.97 2.00
CA PHE A 124 10.72 -25.90 1.20
C PHE A 124 10.56 -27.15 0.31
N SER A 125 11.65 -27.67 -0.26
CA SER A 125 11.66 -28.90 -1.04
C SER A 125 11.29 -30.12 -0.20
N GLU A 126 11.72 -30.17 1.06
CA GLU A 126 11.37 -31.26 1.99
C GLU A 126 9.88 -31.22 2.34
N TYR A 127 9.35 -30.04 2.64
CA TYR A 127 7.89 -29.88 2.83
C TYR A 127 7.10 -30.29 1.57
N ALA A 128 7.60 -29.98 0.37
CA ALA A 128 6.95 -30.34 -0.88
C ALA A 128 6.96 -31.86 -1.16
N LYS A 129 7.89 -32.62 -0.57
CA LYS A 129 7.84 -34.09 -0.60
C LYS A 129 6.74 -34.64 0.30
N ARG A 130 6.53 -34.01 1.45
CA ARG A 130 5.49 -34.40 2.41
C ARG A 130 4.10 -33.93 1.98
N TYR A 131 4.03 -32.77 1.35
CA TYR A 131 2.80 -32.12 0.88
C TYR A 131 2.94 -31.77 -0.61
N PRO A 132 2.63 -32.72 -1.52
CA PRO A 132 2.81 -32.57 -2.97
C PRO A 132 2.06 -31.40 -3.56
N GLU A 133 1.00 -30.93 -2.91
CA GLU A 133 0.19 -29.76 -3.31
C GLU A 133 1.05 -28.50 -3.44
N LEU A 134 2.10 -28.37 -2.63
CA LEU A 134 3.07 -27.27 -2.73
C LEU A 134 3.75 -27.19 -4.11
N LYS A 135 3.85 -28.29 -4.81
CA LYS A 135 4.40 -28.37 -6.16
C LYS A 135 3.31 -28.30 -7.22
N ASN A 136 2.21 -29.02 -7.01
CA ASN A 136 1.16 -29.22 -7.99
C ASN A 136 0.42 -27.93 -8.37
N TYR A 137 0.33 -26.97 -7.45
CA TYR A 137 -0.37 -25.70 -7.66
C TYR A 137 0.57 -24.51 -7.78
N SER A 138 1.85 -24.72 -8.09
CA SER A 138 2.85 -23.64 -8.18
C SER A 138 2.62 -22.64 -9.31
N ASP A 139 1.80 -22.98 -10.30
CA ASP A 139 1.41 -22.14 -11.43
C ASP A 139 0.51 -20.96 -11.07
N ILE A 140 -0.05 -20.94 -9.85
CA ILE A 140 -0.83 -19.79 -9.36
C ILE A 140 0.05 -18.62 -8.89
N ASN A 141 1.37 -18.78 -8.93
CA ASN A 141 2.32 -17.70 -8.59
C ASN A 141 2.05 -16.43 -9.39
N GLY A 142 2.00 -15.31 -8.72
CA GLY A 142 1.74 -14.00 -9.34
C GLY A 142 0.29 -13.75 -9.73
N LYS A 143 -0.61 -14.75 -9.60
CA LYS A 143 -2.04 -14.53 -9.84
C LYS A 143 -2.64 -13.60 -8.81
N TYR A 144 -3.71 -12.92 -9.18
CA TYR A 144 -4.45 -12.04 -8.28
C TYR A 144 -5.12 -12.85 -7.17
N ARG A 145 -4.92 -12.40 -5.94
CA ARG A 145 -5.50 -13.01 -4.74
C ARG A 145 -6.68 -12.21 -4.19
N ALA A 146 -6.47 -10.93 -4.02
CA ALA A 146 -7.46 -10.04 -3.42
C ALA A 146 -7.19 -8.58 -3.78
N TRP A 147 -8.22 -7.78 -3.66
CA TRP A 147 -8.16 -6.33 -3.68
C TRP A 147 -8.22 -5.82 -2.24
N ALA A 148 -7.32 -4.93 -1.89
CA ALA A 148 -7.32 -4.24 -0.62
C ALA A 148 -7.41 -2.73 -0.86
N THR A 149 -8.18 -2.03 -0.05
CA THR A 149 -8.21 -0.57 -0.06
C THR A 149 -6.93 -0.04 0.58
N HIS A 150 -6.22 0.86 -0.11
CA HIS A 150 -5.05 1.52 0.44
C HIS A 150 -5.50 2.65 1.38
N ALA A 151 -5.33 2.46 2.69
CA ALA A 151 -5.87 3.36 3.70
C ALA A 151 -5.35 4.81 3.63
N GLY A 152 -4.15 5.04 3.09
CA GLY A 152 -3.52 6.36 2.95
C GLY A 152 -3.60 6.95 1.54
N GLY A 153 -3.74 6.10 0.51
CA GLY A 153 -3.78 6.56 -0.87
C GLY A 153 -5.16 7.07 -1.27
N ILE A 154 -5.25 8.33 -1.62
CA ILE A 154 -6.51 8.98 -2.02
C ILE A 154 -6.32 9.65 -3.38
N VAL A 155 -7.35 9.57 -4.20
CA VAL A 155 -7.47 10.39 -5.42
C VAL A 155 -8.56 11.42 -5.26
N ILE A 156 -8.34 12.60 -5.85
CA ILE A 156 -9.32 13.67 -5.95
C ILE A 156 -9.52 13.98 -7.42
N SER A 157 -10.76 13.93 -7.89
CA SER A 157 -11.11 14.21 -9.27
C SER A 157 -11.85 15.54 -9.41
N GLN A 158 -11.63 16.25 -10.51
CA GLN A 158 -12.43 17.43 -10.87
C GLN A 158 -13.86 17.08 -11.30
N ARG A 159 -14.10 15.84 -11.71
CA ARG A 159 -15.40 15.32 -12.15
C ARG A 159 -15.80 14.14 -11.25
N PRO A 160 -17.10 13.79 -11.18
CA PRO A 160 -17.52 12.57 -10.54
C PRO A 160 -16.74 11.36 -11.05
N LEU A 161 -16.26 10.52 -10.14
CA LEU A 161 -15.49 9.32 -10.48
C LEU A 161 -16.34 8.28 -11.21
N THR A 162 -17.65 8.29 -10.95
CA THR A 162 -18.62 7.45 -11.67
C THR A 162 -18.60 7.80 -13.17
N GLY A 163 -18.29 6.82 -13.99
CA GLY A 163 -18.16 7.01 -15.44
C GLY A 163 -16.76 7.41 -15.92
N LEU A 164 -15.83 7.72 -15.01
CA LEU A 164 -14.42 7.91 -15.36
C LEU A 164 -13.61 6.63 -15.16
N VAL A 165 -13.80 5.98 -14.03
CA VAL A 165 -13.05 4.80 -13.62
C VAL A 165 -13.95 3.82 -12.88
N PRO A 166 -13.63 2.52 -12.86
CA PRO A 166 -14.34 1.55 -12.05
C PRO A 166 -14.16 1.87 -10.56
N ILE A 167 -15.27 1.97 -9.84
CA ILE A 167 -15.28 2.24 -8.40
C ILE A 167 -16.18 1.23 -7.69
N ARG A 168 -15.84 0.95 -6.44
CA ARG A 168 -16.63 0.12 -5.52
C ARG A 168 -16.73 0.80 -4.16
N LYS A 169 -17.68 0.37 -3.36
CA LYS A 169 -17.69 0.69 -1.94
C LYS A 169 -16.88 -0.35 -1.18
N ASP A 170 -16.03 0.10 -0.29
CA ASP A 170 -15.36 -0.79 0.65
C ASP A 170 -16.30 -1.23 1.78
N LYS A 171 -15.77 -1.99 2.75
CA LYS A 171 -16.53 -2.49 3.91
C LYS A 171 -17.13 -1.37 4.78
N ASP A 172 -16.54 -0.19 4.75
CA ASP A 172 -16.95 0.97 5.55
C ASP A 172 -17.87 1.92 4.72
N GLY A 173 -18.23 1.52 3.51
CA GLY A 173 -19.10 2.27 2.59
C GLY A 173 -18.40 3.42 1.87
N VAL A 174 -17.08 3.50 1.96
CA VAL A 174 -16.26 4.53 1.32
C VAL A 174 -15.92 4.11 -0.12
N TRP A 175 -15.90 5.08 -1.02
CA TRP A 175 -15.51 4.81 -2.41
C TRP A 175 -14.03 4.44 -2.53
N ALA A 176 -13.76 3.38 -3.24
CA ALA A 176 -12.43 2.92 -3.61
C ALA A 176 -12.38 2.64 -5.12
N LEU A 177 -11.28 3.00 -5.77
CA LEU A 177 -11.03 2.64 -7.15
C LEU A 177 -10.82 1.13 -7.25
N GLU A 178 -11.23 0.52 -8.35
CA GLU A 178 -10.79 -0.83 -8.73
C GLU A 178 -9.49 -0.80 -9.56
N TYR A 179 -8.73 0.27 -9.37
CA TYR A 179 -7.42 0.50 -9.97
C TYR A 179 -6.36 0.65 -8.87
N ASP A 180 -5.17 0.16 -9.17
CA ASP A 180 -3.95 0.47 -8.44
C ASP A 180 -3.43 1.88 -8.80
N LYS A 181 -2.30 2.29 -8.18
CA LYS A 181 -1.67 3.59 -8.42
C LYS A 181 -1.41 3.82 -9.91
N GLU A 182 -0.79 2.85 -10.58
CA GLU A 182 -0.32 2.97 -11.96
C GLU A 182 -1.49 3.19 -12.92
N ARG A 183 -2.53 2.38 -12.81
CA ARG A 183 -3.73 2.52 -13.62
C ARG A 183 -4.52 3.80 -13.31
N ALA A 184 -4.52 4.25 -12.06
CA ALA A 184 -5.14 5.52 -11.71
C ALA A 184 -4.42 6.69 -12.38
N GLU A 185 -3.08 6.70 -12.36
CA GLU A 185 -2.25 7.71 -13.02
C GLU A 185 -2.40 7.68 -14.56
N GLU A 186 -2.44 6.50 -15.18
CA GLU A 186 -2.73 6.34 -16.63
C GLU A 186 -4.07 6.95 -17.04
N ASN A 187 -5.05 6.97 -16.13
CA ASN A 187 -6.36 7.60 -16.34
C ASN A 187 -6.41 9.07 -15.89
N GLY A 188 -5.26 9.70 -15.67
CA GLY A 188 -5.15 11.12 -15.33
C GLY A 188 -5.56 11.47 -13.90
N LEU A 189 -5.65 10.49 -13.00
CA LEU A 189 -5.90 10.70 -11.58
C LEU A 189 -4.58 10.84 -10.83
N ILE A 190 -4.49 11.82 -9.95
CA ILE A 190 -3.31 12.03 -9.11
C ILE A 190 -3.59 11.40 -7.74
N LYS A 191 -2.73 10.45 -7.36
CA LYS A 191 -2.73 9.86 -6.03
C LYS A 191 -2.04 10.81 -5.06
N MET A 192 -2.66 11.02 -3.92
CA MET A 192 -2.07 11.67 -2.74
C MET A 192 -1.96 10.67 -1.61
N ASP A 193 -0.80 10.61 -0.97
CA ASP A 193 -0.56 9.75 0.17
C ASP A 193 -0.74 10.52 1.48
N ILE A 194 -1.82 10.20 2.19
CA ILE A 194 -2.13 10.73 3.52
C ILE A 194 -1.78 9.64 4.53
N LEU A 195 -0.55 9.70 5.02
CA LEU A 195 0.03 8.67 5.89
C LEU A 195 -0.35 8.92 7.35
N GLY A 196 -0.59 7.83 8.10
CA GLY A 196 -0.82 7.89 9.53
C GLY A 196 0.40 7.40 10.28
N LEU A 197 1.12 8.30 10.97
CA LEU A 197 2.29 7.97 11.77
C LEU A 197 1.95 7.94 13.26
N SER A 198 2.11 6.78 13.90
CA SER A 198 1.88 6.61 15.35
C SER A 198 2.77 7.51 16.21
N THR A 199 3.96 7.87 15.72
CA THR A 199 4.86 8.81 16.40
C THR A 199 4.21 10.18 16.57
N LEU A 200 3.41 10.64 15.62
CA LEU A 200 2.68 11.91 15.74
C LEU A 200 1.60 11.85 16.81
N ASP A 201 0.92 10.71 17.01
CA ASP A 201 0.00 10.54 18.13
C ASP A 201 0.73 10.67 19.50
N ILE A 202 1.95 10.16 19.60
CA ILE A 202 2.76 10.28 20.82
C ILE A 202 3.10 11.76 21.05
N ILE A 203 3.54 12.46 20.02
CA ILE A 203 3.86 13.89 20.07
C ILE A 203 2.63 14.69 20.48
N ASP A 204 1.47 14.45 19.86
CA ASP A 204 0.20 15.09 20.16
C ASP A 204 -0.22 14.88 21.64
N ARG A 205 0.00 13.69 22.18
CA ARG A 205 -0.26 13.38 23.60
C ARG A 205 0.67 14.08 24.57
N ILE A 206 1.93 14.26 24.19
CA ILE A 206 2.94 14.90 25.06
C ILE A 206 2.74 16.41 25.09
N PHE A 207 2.52 17.03 23.94
CA PHE A 207 2.49 18.49 23.82
C PHE A 207 1.06 19.07 23.82
N GLY A 208 0.03 18.22 23.86
CA GLY A 208 -1.35 18.60 23.56
C GLY A 208 -1.52 18.88 22.08
N SER A 209 -2.75 18.95 21.59
CA SER A 209 -3.00 19.38 20.22
C SER A 209 -2.59 20.83 20.06
N THR A 210 -1.31 21.03 19.83
CA THR A 210 -0.79 22.32 19.39
C THR A 210 -1.41 22.55 18.02
N GLN A 211 -2.29 23.53 17.95
CA GLN A 211 -2.78 24.04 16.66
C GLN A 211 -1.55 24.39 15.84
N ILE A 212 -1.28 23.57 14.82
CA ILE A 212 -0.32 23.88 13.76
C ILE A 212 -1.07 24.65 12.70
#